data_cda1653c61859f04567e2609e6344d11
#
_entry.id   cda1653c61859f04567e2609e6344d11
#
_cell.length_a   1.000
_cell.length_b   1.000
_cell.length_c   1.000
_cell.angle_alpha   90.00
_cell.angle_beta   90.00
_cell.angle_gamma   90.00
#
_symmetry.space_group_name_H-M   'P 1'
#
loop_
_entity.id
_entity.type
_entity.pdbx_description
1 polymer ?
#
loop_
_entity_poly.entity_id
_entity_poly.type
_entity_poly.pdbx_seq_one_letter_code
_entity_poly.pdbx_strand_id
1 'polypeptide(L)'
;MIPAGGIDCDLHPAVPNLKALHPYLSDHWRDIIVQRGMHELESIAYPANAPLTARPDWRVAGRKPGSDLDLVRSQALDPFHVSIAIANCLYGVQLLFSEDMGAGFARAVNDWMAREWLDREPRLRASIVVPVQNPEMAVDEINRVAPDRRFVQVLMLVMGDMPLGKRHYWPIYAAAQAHGLPIGIHAGSAYRHPVTSIGWPSYYTEDYAAQAAAFQQGLSSLICEGVFTKFPDLKVVLLESGFTWLPAHLWRLTKFWRGLRMEVPWVDRAPTDIVRSHVRLTITPCDGPPSPEMFQKLMEHMGSDELLLFSTDYPHWQFDGDAVLPEGLSRELVRKIMIDNPRDTYARLAEDPGGSGA
;
A
#
# COMPACT_ATOMS: atom_id res chain seq x y z
N MET A 1 -5.04 21.53 -9.32
CA MET A 1 -5.49 21.86 -7.94
C MET A 1 -6.26 20.68 -7.40
N ILE A 2 -5.85 20.14 -6.27
CA ILE A 2 -6.50 19.04 -5.56
C ILE A 2 -7.84 19.54 -5.03
N PRO A 3 -8.98 18.88 -5.32
CA PRO A 3 -10.27 19.27 -4.78
C PRO A 3 -10.31 19.07 -3.27
N ALA A 4 -11.00 19.95 -2.57
CA ALA A 4 -11.22 19.78 -1.12
C ALA A 4 -11.95 18.46 -0.85
N GLY A 5 -11.58 17.78 0.22
CA GLY A 5 -12.18 16.51 0.62
C GLY A 5 -11.57 15.27 -0.02
N GLY A 6 -10.39 15.40 -0.64
CA GLY A 6 -9.62 14.27 -1.18
C GLY A 6 -9.36 13.20 -0.12
N ILE A 7 -9.31 11.94 -0.55
CA ILE A 7 -8.96 10.79 0.27
C ILE A 7 -7.59 10.30 -0.17
N ASP A 8 -6.59 10.46 0.70
CA ASP A 8 -5.23 10.01 0.50
C ASP A 8 -5.11 8.53 0.86
N CYS A 9 -4.87 7.68 -0.13
CA CYS A 9 -4.83 6.23 0.06
C CYS A 9 -3.44 5.68 0.44
N ASP A 10 -2.41 6.56 0.51
CA ASP A 10 -1.05 6.13 0.82
C ASP A 10 -0.26 7.24 1.52
N LEU A 11 -0.11 7.11 2.83
CA LEU A 11 0.62 8.01 3.71
C LEU A 11 1.43 7.17 4.71
N HIS A 12 2.70 7.54 4.97
CA HIS A 12 3.65 6.72 5.73
C HIS A 12 4.05 7.31 7.08
N PRO A 13 3.29 7.02 8.16
CA PRO A 13 3.76 7.27 9.51
C PRO A 13 5.00 6.42 9.80
N ALA A 14 6.06 7.06 10.24
CA ALA A 14 7.30 6.38 10.60
C ALA A 14 7.43 6.26 12.12
N VAL A 15 7.73 5.06 12.63
CA VAL A 15 8.13 4.89 14.02
C VAL A 15 9.42 5.69 14.25
N PRO A 16 9.45 6.64 15.20
CA PRO A 16 10.60 7.52 15.38
C PRO A 16 11.91 6.77 15.67
N ASN A 17 11.81 5.77 16.51
CA ASN A 17 12.88 4.84 16.90
C ASN A 17 12.26 3.65 17.62
N LEU A 18 13.03 2.59 17.82
CA LEU A 18 12.55 1.36 18.44
C LEU A 18 12.01 1.57 19.88
N LYS A 19 12.51 2.56 20.62
CA LYS A 19 12.03 2.88 21.98
C LYS A 19 10.57 3.34 21.99
N ALA A 20 10.09 3.95 20.90
CA ALA A 20 8.69 4.37 20.79
C ALA A 20 7.72 3.19 20.84
N LEU A 21 8.17 1.99 20.51
CA LEU A 21 7.37 0.77 20.59
C LEU A 21 7.45 0.06 21.95
N HIS A 22 8.37 0.44 22.85
CA HIS A 22 8.50 -0.22 24.16
C HIS A 22 7.19 -0.30 24.97
N PRO A 23 6.32 0.73 25.00
CA PRO A 23 5.04 0.63 25.74
C PRO A 23 4.08 -0.43 25.19
N TYR A 24 4.26 -0.83 23.93
CA TYR A 24 3.38 -1.75 23.19
C TYR A 24 3.96 -3.15 23.04
N LEU A 25 5.23 -3.35 23.42
CA LEU A 25 5.92 -4.65 23.41
C LEU A 25 5.77 -5.37 24.75
N SER A 26 5.69 -6.71 24.72
CA SER A 26 5.81 -7.52 25.93
C SER A 26 7.19 -7.39 26.56
N ASP A 27 7.31 -7.74 27.84
CA ASP A 27 8.59 -7.73 28.57
C ASP A 27 9.65 -8.57 27.84
N HIS A 28 9.27 -9.74 27.35
CA HIS A 28 10.14 -10.62 26.58
C HIS A 28 10.82 -9.91 25.39
N TRP A 29 10.04 -9.22 24.56
CA TRP A 29 10.61 -8.52 23.40
C TRP A 29 11.43 -7.30 23.79
N ARG A 30 11.03 -6.57 24.85
CA ARG A 30 11.83 -5.47 25.40
C ARG A 30 13.20 -5.94 25.90
N ASP A 31 13.21 -7.07 26.61
CA ASP A 31 14.45 -7.65 27.12
C ASP A 31 15.38 -8.09 25.98
N ILE A 32 14.85 -8.72 24.94
CA ILE A 32 15.63 -9.11 23.76
C ILE A 32 16.23 -7.88 23.07
N ILE A 33 15.44 -6.81 22.87
CA ILE A 33 15.93 -5.55 22.27
C ILE A 33 17.13 -5.01 23.07
N VAL A 34 17.00 -4.93 24.39
CA VAL A 34 18.04 -4.41 25.25
C VAL A 34 19.28 -5.31 25.24
N GLN A 35 19.09 -6.63 25.43
CA GLN A 35 20.21 -7.59 25.48
C GLN A 35 20.96 -7.70 24.14
N ARG A 36 20.27 -7.54 23.02
CA ARG A 36 20.87 -7.59 21.69
C ARG A 36 21.40 -6.25 21.20
N GLY A 37 21.14 -5.15 21.92
CA GLY A 37 21.53 -3.81 21.53
C GLY A 37 20.85 -3.36 20.21
N MET A 38 19.60 -3.75 20.00
CA MET A 38 18.87 -3.36 18.81
C MET A 38 18.44 -1.89 18.88
N HIS A 39 18.73 -1.12 17.85
CA HIS A 39 18.36 0.30 17.77
C HIS A 39 17.20 0.57 16.82
N GLU A 40 17.11 -0.19 15.73
CA GLU A 40 16.07 -0.12 14.71
C GLU A 40 15.82 -1.51 14.12
N LEU A 41 14.67 -1.69 13.44
CA LEU A 41 14.46 -2.80 12.50
C LEU A 41 15.11 -2.48 11.17
N GLU A 42 15.31 -3.49 10.31
CA GLU A 42 15.80 -3.25 8.97
C GLU A 42 14.83 -2.35 8.19
N SER A 43 15.40 -1.46 7.39
CA SER A 43 14.64 -0.59 6.50
C SER A 43 14.23 -1.34 5.24
N ILE A 44 13.03 -1.04 4.74
CA ILE A 44 12.62 -1.46 3.41
C ILE A 44 13.18 -0.56 2.29
N ALA A 45 13.90 0.51 2.65
CA ALA A 45 14.53 1.44 1.72
C ALA A 45 15.97 1.00 1.36
N TYR A 46 16.36 1.21 0.11
CA TYR A 46 17.73 0.95 -0.37
C TYR A 46 18.41 2.28 -0.77
N PRO A 47 19.66 2.52 -0.37
CA PRO A 47 20.40 1.81 0.67
C PRO A 47 19.70 1.92 2.04
N ALA A 48 19.93 0.92 2.91
CA ALA A 48 19.29 0.87 4.22
C ALA A 48 19.47 2.19 5.00
N ASN A 49 18.39 2.65 5.64
CA ASN A 49 18.35 3.91 6.39
C ASN A 49 18.66 5.18 5.56
N ALA A 50 18.48 5.12 4.24
CA ALA A 50 18.67 6.30 3.40
C ALA A 50 17.57 7.34 3.67
N PRO A 51 17.91 8.58 4.11
CA PRO A 51 16.93 9.65 4.26
C PRO A 51 16.50 10.25 2.92
N LEU A 52 17.01 9.71 1.81
CA LEU A 52 16.84 10.23 0.45
C LEU A 52 15.42 10.07 -0.11
N THR A 53 14.60 9.22 0.52
CA THR A 53 13.22 8.99 0.08
C THR A 53 12.28 10.15 0.42
N ALA A 54 12.62 10.98 1.41
CA ALA A 54 11.78 12.09 1.82
C ALA A 54 11.89 13.29 0.87
N ARG A 55 10.76 13.89 0.54
CA ARG A 55 10.67 15.12 -0.25
C ARG A 55 11.47 16.24 0.42
N PRO A 56 12.32 16.98 -0.32
CA PRO A 56 13.28 17.93 0.29
C PRO A 56 12.63 19.00 1.17
N ASP A 57 11.48 19.53 0.78
CA ASP A 57 10.73 20.57 1.51
C ASP A 57 9.97 20.03 2.75
N TRP A 58 9.84 18.72 2.87
CA TRP A 58 9.24 18.05 4.04
C TRP A 58 10.26 17.62 5.10
N ARG A 59 11.54 17.79 4.81
CA ARG A 59 12.61 17.44 5.75
C ARG A 59 12.75 18.48 6.84
N VAL A 60 12.74 18.06 8.08
CA VAL A 60 13.02 18.91 9.25
C VAL A 60 14.28 18.38 9.94
N ALA A 61 15.24 19.27 10.17
CA ALA A 61 16.51 18.88 10.81
C ALA A 61 16.27 18.20 12.18
N GLY A 62 16.95 17.06 12.38
CA GLY A 62 16.86 16.29 13.60
C GLY A 62 15.58 15.49 13.80
N ARG A 63 14.66 15.46 12.83
CA ARG A 63 13.45 14.65 12.87
C ARG A 63 13.44 13.62 11.73
N LYS A 64 13.06 12.40 12.05
CA LYS A 64 12.81 11.36 11.04
C LYS A 64 11.56 11.75 10.23
N PRO A 65 11.63 11.83 8.90
CA PRO A 65 10.45 12.14 8.08
C PRO A 65 9.29 11.16 8.37
N GLY A 66 8.06 11.69 8.41
CA GLY A 66 6.86 10.90 8.72
C GLY A 66 6.66 10.53 10.19
N SER A 67 7.58 10.90 11.11
CA SER A 67 7.49 10.47 12.51
C SER A 67 6.77 11.47 13.45
N ASP A 68 6.29 12.58 12.93
CA ASP A 68 5.68 13.65 13.71
C ASP A 68 4.29 13.99 13.14
N LEU A 69 3.25 13.81 13.95
CA LEU A 69 1.87 14.01 13.53
C LEU A 69 1.58 15.49 13.19
N ASP A 70 2.19 16.45 13.90
CA ASP A 70 1.96 17.86 13.60
C ASP A 70 2.60 18.27 12.26
N LEU A 71 3.72 17.63 11.90
CA LEU A 71 4.30 17.80 10.57
C LEU A 71 3.42 17.15 9.49
N VAL A 72 2.83 15.98 9.74
CA VAL A 72 1.88 15.36 8.79
C VAL A 72 0.68 16.29 8.55
N ARG A 73 0.12 16.88 9.60
CA ARG A 73 -0.97 17.86 9.48
C ARG A 73 -0.57 19.04 8.60
N SER A 74 0.53 19.70 8.95
CA SER A 74 0.96 20.95 8.30
C SER A 74 1.55 20.76 6.91
N GLN A 75 2.08 19.59 6.59
CA GLN A 75 2.77 19.32 5.32
C GLN A 75 1.92 18.53 4.31
N ALA A 76 1.00 17.68 4.76
CA ALA A 76 0.21 16.83 3.89
C ALA A 76 -1.31 17.05 4.03
N LEU A 77 -1.88 16.96 5.24
CA LEU A 77 -3.33 16.96 5.38
C LEU A 77 -3.94 18.34 5.11
N ASP A 78 -3.40 19.38 5.72
CA ASP A 78 -3.98 20.74 5.64
C ASP A 78 -3.71 21.42 4.28
N PRO A 79 -2.47 21.40 3.73
CA PRO A 79 -2.18 22.05 2.45
C PRO A 79 -2.94 21.46 1.26
N PHE A 80 -3.18 20.15 1.28
CA PHE A 80 -3.88 19.44 0.21
C PHE A 80 -5.36 19.17 0.52
N HIS A 81 -5.90 19.79 1.56
CA HIS A 81 -7.32 19.68 1.95
C HIS A 81 -7.82 18.23 2.05
N VAL A 82 -6.96 17.33 2.58
CA VAL A 82 -7.24 15.91 2.74
C VAL A 82 -8.28 15.72 3.84
N SER A 83 -9.38 15.06 3.50
CA SER A 83 -10.45 14.74 4.47
C SER A 83 -10.18 13.44 5.21
N ILE A 84 -9.58 12.46 4.55
CA ILE A 84 -9.20 11.16 5.11
C ILE A 84 -7.85 10.78 4.51
N ALA A 85 -6.94 10.24 5.35
CA ALA A 85 -5.68 9.64 4.88
C ALA A 85 -5.51 8.25 5.47
N ILE A 86 -5.07 7.28 4.62
CA ILE A 86 -4.82 5.90 5.02
C ILE A 86 -3.32 5.75 5.32
N ALA A 87 -3.02 5.51 6.58
CA ALA A 87 -1.67 5.37 7.11
C ALA A 87 -1.12 3.96 6.89
N ASN A 88 -0.07 3.84 6.12
CA ASN A 88 0.67 2.61 5.80
C ASN A 88 2.02 2.64 6.50
N CYS A 89 2.14 2.00 7.68
CA CYS A 89 3.39 1.98 8.44
C CYS A 89 4.35 0.92 7.91
N LEU A 90 5.44 1.33 7.30
CA LEU A 90 6.47 0.48 6.70
C LEU A 90 7.67 0.29 7.65
N TYR A 91 7.47 -0.37 8.80
CA TYR A 91 8.52 -0.46 9.84
C TYR A 91 9.33 -1.77 9.83
N GLY A 92 9.43 -2.47 8.72
CA GLY A 92 10.32 -3.63 8.60
C GLY A 92 9.86 -4.90 9.32
N VAL A 93 8.64 -4.96 9.82
CA VAL A 93 8.07 -6.14 10.50
C VAL A 93 8.10 -7.37 9.60
N GLN A 94 7.80 -7.18 8.33
CA GLN A 94 7.75 -8.25 7.32
C GLN A 94 9.14 -8.74 6.87
N LEU A 95 10.21 -8.08 7.33
CA LEU A 95 11.59 -8.46 7.04
C LEU A 95 12.20 -9.38 8.09
N LEU A 96 11.54 -9.55 9.24
CA LEU A 96 12.04 -10.36 10.33
C LEU A 96 11.96 -11.86 9.98
N PHE A 97 13.06 -12.59 10.19
CA PHE A 97 13.09 -14.04 9.97
C PHE A 97 12.37 -14.83 11.07
N SER A 98 12.34 -14.30 12.30
CA SER A 98 11.59 -14.88 13.41
C SER A 98 10.12 -14.54 13.28
N GLU A 99 9.28 -15.55 13.07
CA GLU A 99 7.83 -15.40 12.97
C GLU A 99 7.24 -14.81 14.25
N ASP A 100 7.65 -15.33 15.43
CA ASP A 100 7.18 -14.83 16.73
C ASP A 100 7.59 -13.37 16.97
N MET A 101 8.80 -13.00 16.58
CA MET A 101 9.26 -11.61 16.67
C MET A 101 8.46 -10.73 15.70
N GLY A 102 8.23 -11.20 14.47
CA GLY A 102 7.37 -10.55 13.49
C GLY A 102 5.98 -10.29 14.04
N ALA A 103 5.35 -11.28 14.66
CA ALA A 103 4.03 -11.16 15.27
C ALA A 103 4.04 -10.19 16.46
N GLY A 104 5.05 -10.24 17.33
CA GLY A 104 5.20 -9.32 18.45
C GLY A 104 5.34 -7.87 18.01
N PHE A 105 6.13 -7.62 16.97
CA PHE A 105 6.31 -6.26 16.42
C PHE A 105 5.12 -5.79 15.59
N ALA A 106 4.44 -6.67 14.85
CA ALA A 106 3.21 -6.31 14.15
C ALA A 106 2.17 -5.77 15.14
N ARG A 107 1.96 -6.51 16.25
CA ARG A 107 1.07 -6.09 17.33
C ARG A 107 1.47 -4.73 17.90
N ALA A 108 2.74 -4.54 18.22
CA ALA A 108 3.24 -3.30 18.79
C ALA A 108 3.05 -2.10 17.84
N VAL A 109 3.30 -2.28 16.55
CA VAL A 109 3.09 -1.23 15.53
C VAL A 109 1.62 -0.89 15.37
N ASN A 110 0.72 -1.86 15.33
CA ASN A 110 -0.72 -1.62 15.23
C ASN A 110 -1.27 -0.91 16.47
N ASP A 111 -0.85 -1.31 17.67
CA ASP A 111 -1.24 -0.65 18.92
C ASP A 111 -0.68 0.78 19.03
N TRP A 112 0.58 0.98 18.61
CA TRP A 112 1.20 2.30 18.50
C TRP A 112 0.45 3.19 17.50
N MET A 113 0.09 2.66 16.32
CA MET A 113 -0.67 3.38 15.31
C MET A 113 -2.02 3.82 15.87
N ALA A 114 -2.74 2.92 16.55
CA ALA A 114 -4.02 3.26 17.15
C ALA A 114 -3.92 4.41 18.16
N ARG A 115 -2.92 4.34 19.08
CA ARG A 115 -2.77 5.27 20.20
C ARG A 115 -2.12 6.60 19.81
N GLU A 116 -1.04 6.55 19.04
CA GLU A 116 -0.23 7.74 18.78
C GLU A 116 -0.73 8.52 17.56
N TRP A 117 -1.52 7.88 16.68
CA TRP A 117 -1.99 8.48 15.43
C TRP A 117 -3.52 8.55 15.35
N LEU A 118 -4.21 7.41 15.37
CA LEU A 118 -5.67 7.38 15.15
C LEU A 118 -6.46 7.99 16.29
N ASP A 119 -6.01 7.89 17.55
CA ASP A 119 -6.65 8.56 18.70
C ASP A 119 -6.44 10.08 18.69
N ARG A 120 -5.45 10.58 17.92
CA ARG A 120 -5.04 11.99 17.95
C ARG A 120 -5.38 12.78 16.68
N GLU A 121 -5.71 12.09 15.58
CA GLU A 121 -6.09 12.73 14.32
C GLU A 121 -7.29 12.00 13.69
N PRO A 122 -8.48 12.58 13.73
CA PRO A 122 -9.71 11.91 13.26
C PRO A 122 -9.77 11.69 11.75
N ARG A 123 -8.96 12.40 10.97
CA ARG A 123 -8.85 12.20 9.52
C ARG A 123 -8.07 10.93 9.15
N LEU A 124 -7.33 10.34 10.10
CA LEU A 124 -6.52 9.16 9.79
C LEU A 124 -7.33 7.86 9.86
N ARG A 125 -7.02 6.99 8.95
CA ARG A 125 -7.31 5.56 8.95
C ARG A 125 -5.98 4.84 8.83
N ALA A 126 -5.94 3.54 9.08
CA ALA A 126 -4.69 2.80 8.99
C ALA A 126 -4.85 1.45 8.31
N SER A 127 -3.73 0.93 7.82
CA SER A 127 -3.60 -0.46 7.43
C SER A 127 -3.12 -1.31 8.60
N ILE A 128 -3.63 -2.53 8.69
CA ILE A 128 -3.16 -3.54 9.64
C ILE A 128 -1.82 -4.08 9.15
N VAL A 129 -0.77 -3.87 9.91
CA VAL A 129 0.54 -4.50 9.69
C VAL A 129 0.48 -5.95 10.17
N VAL A 130 0.88 -6.89 9.32
CA VAL A 130 0.79 -8.32 9.61
C VAL A 130 2.14 -9.04 9.43
N PRO A 131 2.42 -10.09 10.21
CA PRO A 131 3.59 -10.94 10.02
C PRO A 131 3.35 -11.93 8.87
N VAL A 132 3.56 -11.49 7.61
CA VAL A 132 3.32 -12.31 6.41
C VAL A 132 4.15 -13.59 6.36
N GLN A 133 5.22 -13.68 7.14
CA GLN A 133 6.07 -14.85 7.31
C GLN A 133 5.27 -16.07 7.82
N ASN A 134 4.25 -15.82 8.66
CA ASN A 134 3.35 -16.82 9.19
C ASN A 134 1.89 -16.40 9.00
N PRO A 135 1.16 -16.98 8.03
CA PRO A 135 -0.21 -16.61 7.75
C PRO A 135 -1.19 -16.85 8.90
N GLU A 136 -0.96 -17.83 9.77
CA GLU A 136 -1.82 -18.08 10.93
C GLU A 136 -1.70 -16.94 11.94
N MET A 137 -0.49 -16.52 12.27
CA MET A 137 -0.24 -15.35 13.13
C MET A 137 -0.75 -14.05 12.50
N ALA A 138 -0.68 -13.95 11.17
CA ALA A 138 -1.24 -12.80 10.44
C ALA A 138 -2.77 -12.76 10.56
N VAL A 139 -3.45 -13.91 10.46
CA VAL A 139 -4.91 -14.03 10.66
C VAL A 139 -5.30 -13.66 12.09
N ASP A 140 -4.55 -14.11 13.08
CA ASP A 140 -4.77 -13.75 14.48
C ASP A 140 -4.69 -12.25 14.70
N GLU A 141 -3.69 -11.59 14.10
CA GLU A 141 -3.53 -10.14 14.19
C GLU A 141 -4.63 -9.38 13.43
N ILE A 142 -5.03 -9.83 12.24
CA ILE A 142 -6.17 -9.26 11.53
C ILE A 142 -7.44 -9.33 12.39
N ASN A 143 -7.75 -10.50 12.95
CA ASN A 143 -8.94 -10.70 13.78
C ASN A 143 -8.90 -9.84 15.06
N ARG A 144 -7.71 -9.63 15.63
CA ARG A 144 -7.52 -8.81 16.83
C ARG A 144 -7.77 -7.32 16.55
N VAL A 145 -7.28 -6.82 15.41
CA VAL A 145 -7.28 -5.38 15.08
C VAL A 145 -8.55 -4.95 14.35
N ALA A 146 -9.12 -5.81 13.51
CA ALA A 146 -10.27 -5.49 12.66
C ALA A 146 -11.53 -4.98 13.39
N PRO A 147 -11.80 -5.26 14.68
CA PRO A 147 -12.88 -4.60 15.42
C PRO A 147 -12.76 -3.09 15.53
N ASP A 148 -11.53 -2.52 15.50
CA ASP A 148 -11.33 -1.09 15.35
C ASP A 148 -11.57 -0.68 13.89
N ARG A 149 -12.71 -0.05 13.63
CA ARG A 149 -13.15 0.32 12.28
C ARG A 149 -12.25 1.35 11.59
N ARG A 150 -11.35 1.99 12.32
CA ARG A 150 -10.36 2.93 11.76
C ARG A 150 -9.27 2.22 10.98
N PHE A 151 -9.08 0.91 11.18
CA PHE A 151 -8.25 0.08 10.31
C PHE A 151 -9.08 -0.37 9.10
N VAL A 152 -8.66 0.04 7.91
CA VAL A 152 -9.44 -0.07 6.69
C VAL A 152 -8.82 -0.99 5.63
N GLN A 153 -7.61 -1.50 5.86
CA GLN A 153 -6.84 -2.29 4.91
C GLN A 153 -5.88 -3.24 5.65
N VAL A 154 -5.46 -4.32 5.00
CA VAL A 154 -4.32 -5.16 5.45
C VAL A 154 -3.12 -4.87 4.58
N LEU A 155 -1.95 -4.60 5.16
CA LEU A 155 -0.74 -4.20 4.44
C LEU A 155 0.20 -5.37 4.18
N MET A 156 0.55 -5.57 2.90
CA MET A 156 1.57 -6.51 2.44
C MET A 156 2.60 -5.78 1.56
N LEU A 157 3.77 -6.39 1.36
CA LEU A 157 4.78 -5.90 0.40
C LEU A 157 4.69 -6.70 -0.90
N VAL A 158 5.02 -6.05 -2.03
CA VAL A 158 4.94 -6.69 -3.35
C VAL A 158 5.98 -7.78 -3.53
N MET A 159 7.13 -7.65 -2.88
CA MET A 159 8.21 -8.63 -2.92
C MET A 159 8.38 -9.32 -1.58
N GLY A 160 8.35 -10.64 -1.60
CA GLY A 160 8.52 -11.51 -0.44
C GLY A 160 9.13 -12.85 -0.87
N ASP A 161 9.08 -13.84 0.01
CA ASP A 161 9.69 -15.16 -0.23
C ASP A 161 8.95 -15.97 -1.29
N MET A 162 7.70 -15.63 -1.60
CA MET A 162 6.85 -16.31 -2.57
C MET A 162 5.98 -15.33 -3.35
N PRO A 163 5.60 -15.68 -4.61
CA PRO A 163 4.58 -14.92 -5.34
C PRO A 163 3.25 -14.81 -4.59
N LEU A 164 2.65 -13.64 -4.61
CA LEU A 164 1.49 -13.28 -3.78
C LEU A 164 0.24 -14.15 -4.00
N GLY A 165 0.07 -14.78 -5.16
CA GLY A 165 -1.05 -15.70 -5.43
C GLY A 165 -0.97 -17.03 -4.70
N LYS A 166 0.20 -17.42 -4.18
CA LYS A 166 0.41 -18.73 -3.57
C LYS A 166 -0.56 -18.99 -2.42
N ARG A 167 -1.01 -20.25 -2.32
CA ARG A 167 -2.00 -20.68 -1.33
C ARG A 167 -1.55 -20.48 0.12
N HIS A 168 -0.25 -20.33 0.33
CA HIS A 168 0.32 -19.94 1.61
C HIS A 168 -0.33 -18.64 2.16
N TYR A 169 -0.58 -17.64 1.30
CA TYR A 169 -1.19 -16.38 1.72
C TYR A 169 -2.73 -16.38 1.77
N TRP A 170 -3.38 -17.44 1.29
CA TRP A 170 -4.85 -17.50 1.23
C TRP A 170 -5.56 -17.33 2.58
N PRO A 171 -5.03 -17.81 3.72
CA PRO A 171 -5.63 -17.50 5.02
C PRO A 171 -5.73 -16.01 5.30
N ILE A 172 -4.72 -15.20 4.89
CA ILE A 172 -4.72 -13.74 5.02
C ILE A 172 -5.84 -13.14 4.17
N TYR A 173 -6.00 -13.59 2.93
CA TYR A 173 -7.05 -13.12 2.01
C TYR A 173 -8.45 -13.47 2.51
N ALA A 174 -8.61 -14.67 3.06
CA ALA A 174 -9.85 -15.11 3.68
C ALA A 174 -10.25 -14.23 4.87
N ALA A 175 -9.30 -13.95 5.77
CA ALA A 175 -9.53 -13.09 6.93
C ALA A 175 -9.83 -11.64 6.51
N ALA A 176 -9.08 -11.09 5.56
CA ALA A 176 -9.31 -9.75 5.04
C ALA A 176 -10.71 -9.62 4.44
N GLN A 177 -11.11 -10.55 3.55
CA GLN A 177 -12.45 -10.56 2.97
C GLN A 177 -13.55 -10.68 4.04
N ALA A 178 -13.37 -11.56 5.02
CA ALA A 178 -14.36 -11.77 6.11
C ALA A 178 -14.61 -10.47 6.92
N HIS A 179 -13.60 -9.60 7.01
CA HIS A 179 -13.71 -8.31 7.68
C HIS A 179 -14.02 -7.14 6.74
N GLY A 180 -14.24 -7.38 5.44
CA GLY A 180 -14.47 -6.34 4.43
C GLY A 180 -13.27 -5.42 4.24
N LEU A 181 -12.05 -5.96 4.38
CA LEU A 181 -10.79 -5.22 4.25
C LEU A 181 -10.14 -5.53 2.90
N PRO A 182 -9.80 -4.53 2.09
CA PRO A 182 -8.87 -4.70 0.98
C PRO A 182 -7.48 -5.16 1.44
N ILE A 183 -6.73 -5.77 0.53
CA ILE A 183 -5.30 -5.99 0.68
C ILE A 183 -4.56 -4.85 -0.01
N GLY A 184 -3.82 -4.04 0.74
CA GLY A 184 -2.84 -3.10 0.22
C GLY A 184 -1.52 -3.80 -0.03
N ILE A 185 -1.05 -3.79 -1.28
CA ILE A 185 0.24 -4.34 -1.68
C ILE A 185 1.15 -3.16 -2.02
N HIS A 186 2.11 -2.89 -1.15
CA HIS A 186 3.01 -1.75 -1.27
C HIS A 186 4.31 -2.13 -1.99
N ALA A 187 4.88 -1.17 -2.73
CA ALA A 187 6.21 -1.26 -3.29
C ALA A 187 7.25 -1.58 -2.19
N GLY A 188 8.36 -2.18 -2.59
CA GLY A 188 9.43 -2.54 -1.69
C GLY A 188 9.54 -4.03 -1.44
N SER A 189 10.70 -4.39 -0.91
CA SER A 189 11.10 -5.78 -0.71
C SER A 189 11.73 -5.95 0.67
N ALA A 190 11.91 -7.23 0.99
CA ALA A 190 12.78 -7.63 2.08
C ALA A 190 14.28 -7.46 1.75
N TYR A 191 14.64 -6.92 0.60
CA TYR A 191 16.01 -6.86 0.05
C TYR A 191 16.76 -8.21 0.12
N ARG A 192 16.03 -9.29 0.12
CA ARG A 192 16.56 -10.65 0.05
C ARG A 192 16.73 -11.10 -1.39
N HIS A 193 15.96 -10.51 -2.30
CA HIS A 193 15.95 -10.81 -3.72
C HIS A 193 15.94 -9.52 -4.53
N PRO A 194 16.60 -9.50 -5.70
CA PRO A 194 16.46 -8.39 -6.63
C PRO A 194 15.02 -8.30 -7.14
N VAL A 195 14.60 -7.13 -7.60
CA VAL A 195 13.27 -6.88 -8.15
C VAL A 195 12.94 -7.82 -9.31
N THR A 196 13.94 -8.19 -10.08
CA THR A 196 13.85 -9.16 -11.18
C THR A 196 14.92 -10.22 -11.06
N SER A 197 14.74 -11.35 -11.75
CA SER A 197 15.71 -12.47 -11.77
C SER A 197 17.02 -12.17 -12.48
N ILE A 198 17.18 -10.98 -13.08
CA ILE A 198 18.42 -10.61 -13.79
C ILE A 198 19.55 -10.14 -12.86
N GLY A 199 19.27 -9.97 -11.58
CA GLY A 199 20.27 -9.55 -10.58
C GLY A 199 19.94 -8.23 -9.90
N TRP A 200 20.87 -7.77 -9.04
CA TRP A 200 20.73 -6.54 -8.30
C TRP A 200 21.02 -5.31 -9.16
N PRO A 201 20.18 -4.26 -9.11
CA PRO A 201 20.46 -2.99 -9.76
C PRO A 201 21.63 -2.27 -9.07
N SER A 202 22.34 -1.44 -9.83
CA SER A 202 23.45 -0.63 -9.30
C SER A 202 22.97 0.72 -8.74
N TYR A 203 21.87 1.23 -9.27
CA TYR A 203 21.36 2.56 -8.95
C TYR A 203 19.92 2.53 -8.45
N TYR A 204 19.60 3.43 -7.55
CA TYR A 204 18.26 3.56 -6.99
C TYR A 204 17.20 3.82 -8.06
N THR A 205 17.54 4.58 -9.10
CA THR A 205 16.66 4.82 -10.26
C THR A 205 16.29 3.52 -10.98
N GLU A 206 17.22 2.57 -11.10
CA GLU A 206 16.95 1.26 -11.70
C GLU A 206 16.00 0.44 -10.82
N ASP A 207 16.21 0.47 -9.49
CA ASP A 207 15.35 -0.24 -8.54
C ASP A 207 13.91 0.28 -8.61
N TYR A 208 13.73 1.60 -8.54
CA TYR A 208 12.41 2.22 -8.64
C TYR A 208 11.71 1.91 -9.97
N ALA A 209 12.42 2.05 -11.09
CA ALA A 209 11.85 1.74 -12.40
C ALA A 209 11.47 0.26 -12.54
N ALA A 210 12.22 -0.64 -11.89
CA ALA A 210 11.97 -2.08 -11.92
C ALA A 210 10.82 -2.50 -11.00
N GLN A 211 10.37 -1.69 -10.04
CA GLN A 211 9.26 -2.03 -9.13
C GLN A 211 7.99 -2.43 -9.90
N ALA A 212 7.72 -1.79 -11.05
CA ALA A 212 6.61 -2.16 -11.93
C ALA A 212 6.64 -3.65 -12.34
N ALA A 213 7.83 -4.25 -12.52
CA ALA A 213 7.96 -5.67 -12.87
C ALA A 213 7.54 -6.58 -11.71
N ALA A 214 7.81 -6.19 -10.46
CA ALA A 214 7.34 -6.93 -9.29
C ALA A 214 5.81 -6.92 -9.21
N PHE A 215 5.18 -5.77 -9.42
CA PHE A 215 3.72 -5.65 -9.45
C PHE A 215 3.09 -6.46 -10.59
N GLN A 216 3.67 -6.43 -11.79
CA GLN A 216 3.24 -7.26 -12.91
C GLN A 216 3.25 -8.75 -12.56
N GLN A 217 4.34 -9.21 -11.95
CA GLN A 217 4.47 -10.61 -11.55
C GLN A 217 3.53 -10.96 -10.40
N GLY A 218 3.40 -10.08 -9.39
CA GLY A 218 2.48 -10.24 -8.27
C GLY A 218 1.03 -10.34 -8.72
N LEU A 219 0.60 -9.42 -9.61
CA LEU A 219 -0.74 -9.42 -10.19
C LEU A 219 -1.02 -10.67 -11.02
N SER A 220 -0.05 -11.08 -11.86
CA SER A 220 -0.17 -12.33 -12.64
C SER A 220 -0.34 -13.53 -11.72
N SER A 221 0.40 -13.59 -10.62
CA SER A 221 0.29 -14.67 -9.64
C SER A 221 -1.08 -14.69 -8.96
N LEU A 222 -1.59 -13.55 -8.50
CA LEU A 222 -2.92 -13.46 -7.90
C LEU A 222 -4.03 -13.98 -8.84
N ILE A 223 -3.95 -13.62 -10.12
CA ILE A 223 -4.92 -14.05 -11.13
C ILE A 223 -4.76 -15.54 -11.42
N CYS A 224 -3.55 -15.99 -11.78
CA CYS A 224 -3.30 -17.35 -12.24
C CYS A 224 -3.51 -18.41 -11.15
N GLU A 225 -3.20 -18.09 -9.89
CA GLU A 225 -3.48 -18.99 -8.76
C GLU A 225 -4.98 -19.01 -8.35
N GLY A 226 -5.80 -18.11 -8.93
CA GLY A 226 -7.25 -18.09 -8.71
C GLY A 226 -7.69 -17.39 -7.43
N VAL A 227 -6.91 -16.45 -6.91
CA VAL A 227 -7.24 -15.71 -5.68
C VAL A 227 -8.61 -15.03 -5.81
N PHE A 228 -8.87 -14.34 -6.90
CA PHE A 228 -10.13 -13.60 -7.11
C PHE A 228 -11.33 -14.51 -7.40
N THR A 229 -11.11 -15.72 -7.89
CA THR A 229 -12.16 -16.74 -8.00
C THR A 229 -12.51 -17.34 -6.63
N LYS A 230 -11.48 -17.54 -5.79
CA LYS A 230 -11.64 -18.09 -4.43
C LYS A 230 -12.24 -17.05 -3.47
N PHE A 231 -11.88 -15.79 -3.63
CA PHE A 231 -12.27 -14.67 -2.77
C PHE A 231 -12.95 -13.59 -3.62
N PRO A 232 -14.23 -13.78 -4.00
CA PRO A 232 -14.91 -12.95 -5.00
C PRO A 232 -15.19 -11.51 -4.54
N ASP A 233 -15.19 -11.24 -3.24
CA ASP A 233 -15.42 -9.90 -2.69
C ASP A 233 -14.12 -9.17 -2.34
N LEU A 234 -12.96 -9.86 -2.47
CA LEU A 234 -11.67 -9.29 -2.13
C LEU A 234 -11.29 -8.17 -3.11
N LYS A 235 -10.91 -7.02 -2.58
CA LYS A 235 -10.24 -5.95 -3.31
C LYS A 235 -8.74 -5.97 -3.01
N VAL A 236 -7.95 -5.58 -4.00
CA VAL A 236 -6.49 -5.41 -3.89
C VAL A 236 -6.14 -4.01 -4.34
N VAL A 237 -5.38 -3.29 -3.54
CA VAL A 237 -4.87 -1.96 -3.86
C VAL A 237 -3.36 -2.06 -4.03
N LEU A 238 -2.86 -1.69 -5.20
CA LEU A 238 -1.43 -1.63 -5.50
C LEU A 238 -0.95 -0.22 -5.13
N LEU A 239 -0.14 -0.15 -4.08
CA LEU A 239 0.35 1.09 -3.47
C LEU A 239 1.76 1.39 -3.99
N GLU A 240 2.01 2.63 -4.41
CA GLU A 240 3.29 3.07 -4.99
C GLU A 240 3.72 2.24 -6.23
N SER A 241 2.73 1.74 -7.00
CA SER A 241 3.00 0.80 -8.10
C SER A 241 3.32 1.49 -9.44
N GLY A 242 3.01 2.77 -9.58
CA GLY A 242 2.74 3.35 -10.88
C GLY A 242 1.54 2.69 -11.56
N PHE A 243 1.12 3.14 -12.72
CA PHE A 243 -0.06 2.60 -13.39
C PHE A 243 0.08 2.47 -14.91
N THR A 244 1.09 3.12 -15.53
CA THR A 244 1.25 3.11 -16.99
C THR A 244 1.60 1.74 -17.56
N TRP A 245 2.16 0.85 -16.76
CA TRP A 245 2.50 -0.51 -17.14
C TRP A 245 1.26 -1.42 -17.32
N LEU A 246 0.12 -1.06 -16.71
CA LEU A 246 -1.03 -1.96 -16.57
C LEU A 246 -1.68 -2.34 -17.90
N PRO A 247 -2.00 -1.43 -18.84
CA PRO A 247 -2.64 -1.81 -20.12
C PRO A 247 -1.81 -2.82 -20.91
N ALA A 248 -0.52 -2.54 -21.10
CA ALA A 248 0.37 -3.42 -21.86
C ALA A 248 0.50 -4.80 -21.20
N HIS A 249 0.59 -4.84 -19.88
CA HIS A 249 0.64 -6.09 -19.13
C HIS A 249 -0.66 -6.90 -19.28
N LEU A 250 -1.82 -6.26 -19.18
CA LEU A 250 -3.12 -6.92 -19.34
C LEU A 250 -3.34 -7.47 -20.75
N TRP A 251 -2.93 -6.73 -21.78
CA TRP A 251 -3.00 -7.24 -23.17
C TRP A 251 -2.16 -8.51 -23.33
N ARG A 252 -0.92 -8.47 -22.79
CA ARG A 252 -0.01 -9.62 -22.83
C ARG A 252 -0.58 -10.80 -22.04
N LEU A 253 -0.97 -10.59 -20.80
CA LEU A 253 -1.51 -11.63 -19.92
C LEU A 253 -2.79 -12.26 -20.52
N THR A 254 -3.72 -11.44 -21.03
CA THR A 254 -4.94 -11.90 -21.67
C THR A 254 -4.64 -12.72 -22.93
N LYS A 255 -3.64 -12.32 -23.72
CA LYS A 255 -3.22 -13.06 -24.92
C LYS A 255 -2.75 -14.47 -24.55
N PHE A 256 -1.88 -14.60 -23.55
CA PHE A 256 -1.37 -15.90 -23.12
C PHE A 256 -2.44 -16.73 -22.41
N TRP A 257 -3.26 -16.11 -21.54
CA TRP A 257 -4.39 -16.80 -20.92
C TRP A 257 -5.32 -17.46 -21.95
N ARG A 258 -5.67 -16.78 -23.04
CA ARG A 258 -6.52 -17.38 -24.10
C ARG A 258 -5.92 -18.67 -24.66
N GLY A 259 -4.61 -18.74 -24.82
CA GLY A 259 -3.91 -19.90 -25.36
C GLY A 259 -3.67 -21.02 -24.34
N LEU A 260 -3.46 -20.66 -23.09
CA LEU A 260 -2.99 -21.55 -22.03
C LEU A 260 -4.00 -21.76 -20.90
N ARG A 261 -5.25 -21.28 -21.06
CA ARG A 261 -6.27 -21.31 -19.98
C ARG A 261 -6.56 -22.70 -19.41
N MET A 262 -6.19 -23.74 -20.10
CA MET A 262 -6.33 -25.11 -19.59
C MET A 262 -5.41 -25.39 -18.39
N GLU A 263 -4.33 -24.65 -18.23
CA GLU A 263 -3.44 -24.75 -17.06
C GLU A 263 -4.07 -24.13 -15.82
N VAL A 264 -4.97 -23.15 -16.02
CA VAL A 264 -5.61 -22.37 -14.94
C VAL A 264 -7.14 -22.37 -15.10
N PRO A 265 -7.80 -23.55 -15.08
CA PRO A 265 -9.22 -23.67 -15.39
C PRO A 265 -10.15 -22.94 -14.43
N TRP A 266 -9.65 -22.57 -13.24
CA TRP A 266 -10.38 -21.76 -12.26
C TRP A 266 -10.39 -20.26 -12.58
N VAL A 267 -9.62 -19.80 -13.56
CA VAL A 267 -9.69 -18.43 -14.08
C VAL A 267 -10.77 -18.37 -15.14
N ASP A 268 -11.98 -18.09 -14.73
CA ASP A 268 -13.24 -18.24 -15.49
C ASP A 268 -13.54 -17.10 -16.46
N ARG A 269 -12.86 -15.97 -16.31
CA ARG A 269 -13.04 -14.75 -17.12
C ARG A 269 -11.71 -14.11 -17.47
N ALA A 270 -11.74 -13.17 -18.42
CA ALA A 270 -10.53 -12.54 -18.90
C ALA A 270 -9.77 -11.80 -17.76
N PRO A 271 -8.44 -11.89 -17.69
CA PRO A 271 -7.64 -11.14 -16.71
C PRO A 271 -7.98 -9.66 -16.62
N THR A 272 -8.30 -9.03 -17.74
CA THR A 272 -8.71 -7.62 -17.77
C THR A 272 -10.00 -7.37 -16.97
N ASP A 273 -10.99 -8.27 -17.05
CA ASP A 273 -12.25 -8.13 -16.33
C ASP A 273 -12.07 -8.39 -14.84
N ILE A 274 -11.20 -9.34 -14.49
CA ILE A 274 -10.80 -9.58 -13.09
C ILE A 274 -10.20 -8.32 -12.48
N VAL A 275 -9.24 -7.70 -13.18
CA VAL A 275 -8.55 -6.50 -12.68
C VAL A 275 -9.53 -5.35 -12.49
N ARG A 276 -10.41 -5.09 -13.45
CA ARG A 276 -11.43 -4.03 -13.32
C ARG A 276 -12.32 -4.22 -12.09
N SER A 277 -12.66 -5.45 -11.76
CA SER A 277 -13.54 -5.77 -10.64
C SER A 277 -12.82 -5.71 -9.29
N HIS A 278 -11.54 -6.08 -9.21
CA HIS A 278 -10.87 -6.39 -7.94
C HIS A 278 -9.69 -5.50 -7.62
N VAL A 279 -9.07 -4.84 -8.61
CA VAL A 279 -7.79 -4.15 -8.41
C VAL A 279 -7.94 -2.64 -8.50
N ARG A 280 -7.22 -1.93 -7.66
CA ARG A 280 -7.04 -0.47 -7.69
C ARG A 280 -5.55 -0.15 -7.58
N LEU A 281 -5.15 1.04 -8.04
CA LEU A 281 -3.76 1.50 -8.00
C LEU A 281 -3.72 2.93 -7.48
N THR A 282 -2.77 3.24 -6.60
CA THR A 282 -2.51 4.63 -6.21
C THR A 282 -1.78 5.36 -7.34
N ILE A 283 -2.04 6.67 -7.46
CA ILE A 283 -1.48 7.48 -8.55
C ILE A 283 -0.05 7.97 -8.29
N THR A 284 0.43 7.91 -7.06
CA THR A 284 1.81 8.29 -6.74
C THR A 284 2.68 7.04 -6.63
N PRO A 285 3.86 6.99 -7.30
CA PRO A 285 4.38 8.00 -8.22
C PRO A 285 3.55 8.12 -9.49
N CYS A 286 3.28 9.36 -9.93
CA CYS A 286 2.54 9.59 -11.16
C CYS A 286 3.48 9.41 -12.37
N ASP A 287 3.53 8.19 -12.87
CA ASP A 287 4.31 7.81 -14.06
C ASP A 287 3.56 8.06 -15.39
N GLY A 288 2.43 8.76 -15.31
CA GLY A 288 1.58 9.08 -16.45
C GLY A 288 2.14 10.16 -17.37
N PRO A 289 1.66 10.21 -18.63
CA PRO A 289 2.06 11.27 -19.56
C PRO A 289 1.56 12.64 -19.09
N PRO A 290 2.34 13.73 -19.29
CA PRO A 290 1.98 15.06 -18.82
C PRO A 290 0.84 15.72 -19.64
N SER A 291 0.57 15.24 -20.87
CA SER A 291 -0.53 15.73 -21.70
C SER A 291 -1.86 15.15 -21.26
N PRO A 292 -2.91 15.97 -21.02
CA PRO A 292 -4.23 15.48 -20.64
C PRO A 292 -4.84 14.55 -21.70
N GLU A 293 -4.60 14.80 -22.98
CA GLU A 293 -5.11 13.95 -24.07
C GLU A 293 -4.44 12.56 -24.05
N MET A 294 -3.14 12.50 -23.78
CA MET A 294 -2.41 11.23 -23.68
C MET A 294 -2.82 10.48 -22.39
N PHE A 295 -3.02 11.20 -21.29
CA PHE A 295 -3.50 10.63 -20.04
C PHE A 295 -4.90 10.02 -20.24
N GLN A 296 -5.79 10.73 -20.93
CA GLN A 296 -7.12 10.21 -21.21
C GLN A 296 -7.08 8.97 -22.10
N LYS A 297 -6.22 8.92 -23.11
CA LYS A 297 -5.99 7.71 -23.91
C LYS A 297 -5.48 6.54 -23.07
N LEU A 298 -4.60 6.81 -22.11
CA LEU A 298 -4.15 5.79 -21.17
C LEU A 298 -5.32 5.23 -20.36
N MET A 299 -6.21 6.10 -19.83
CA MET A 299 -7.42 5.68 -19.12
C MET A 299 -8.35 4.83 -20.00
N GLU A 300 -8.54 5.22 -21.28
CA GLU A 300 -9.30 4.42 -22.25
C GLU A 300 -8.68 3.03 -22.45
N HIS A 301 -7.35 2.92 -22.51
CA HIS A 301 -6.64 1.64 -22.59
C HIS A 301 -6.72 0.81 -21.32
N MET A 302 -6.76 1.43 -20.15
CA MET A 302 -7.07 0.76 -18.88
C MET A 302 -8.52 0.23 -18.87
N GLY A 303 -9.41 0.90 -19.60
CA GLY A 303 -10.80 0.49 -19.83
C GLY A 303 -11.70 0.64 -18.62
N SER A 304 -11.30 1.47 -17.65
CA SER A 304 -12.11 1.85 -16.47
C SER A 304 -11.54 3.13 -15.86
N ASP A 305 -12.41 4.01 -15.42
CA ASP A 305 -12.09 5.22 -14.67
C ASP A 305 -12.18 5.01 -13.14
N GLU A 306 -12.40 3.77 -12.70
CA GLU A 306 -12.48 3.38 -11.30
C GLU A 306 -11.15 2.82 -10.74
N LEU A 307 -10.13 2.64 -11.60
CA LEU A 307 -8.91 1.94 -11.20
C LEU A 307 -7.96 2.79 -10.37
N LEU A 308 -7.94 4.12 -10.55
CA LEU A 308 -6.97 4.99 -9.90
C LEU A 308 -7.52 5.60 -8.61
N LEU A 309 -6.65 5.65 -7.59
CA LEU A 309 -6.88 6.24 -6.29
C LEU A 309 -5.85 7.33 -6.01
N PHE A 310 -6.27 8.44 -5.42
CA PHE A 310 -5.36 9.48 -4.99
C PHE A 310 -4.45 9.02 -3.85
N SER A 311 -3.20 9.49 -3.87
CA SER A 311 -2.24 9.33 -2.78
C SER A 311 -1.21 10.45 -2.80
N THR A 312 -0.72 10.83 -1.62
CA THR A 312 0.43 11.74 -1.50
C THR A 312 1.75 11.00 -1.40
N ASP A 313 1.71 9.75 -0.96
CA ASP A 313 2.90 8.99 -0.62
C ASP A 313 3.81 9.74 0.40
N TYR A 314 3.20 10.59 1.25
CA TYR A 314 3.93 11.36 2.25
C TYR A 314 4.73 10.43 3.18
N PRO A 315 6.01 10.67 3.47
CA PRO A 315 6.79 11.88 3.16
C PRO A 315 7.68 11.76 1.91
N HIS A 316 7.42 10.83 1.01
CA HIS A 316 8.29 10.50 -0.10
C HIS A 316 8.36 11.61 -1.16
N TRP A 317 9.45 11.61 -1.92
CA TRP A 317 9.73 12.67 -2.91
C TRP A 317 8.91 12.57 -4.19
N GLN A 318 8.26 11.44 -4.41
CA GLN A 318 7.54 11.12 -5.66
C GLN A 318 6.26 11.94 -5.85
N PHE A 319 5.80 12.64 -4.84
CA PHE A 319 4.59 13.45 -4.91
C PHE A 319 4.83 14.83 -5.51
N ASP A 320 4.18 15.13 -6.63
CA ASP A 320 4.33 16.37 -7.39
C ASP A 320 3.41 17.50 -6.89
N GLY A 321 2.78 17.35 -5.73
CA GLY A 321 1.91 18.37 -5.17
C GLY A 321 0.67 18.61 -6.02
N ASP A 322 0.35 19.88 -6.30
CA ASP A 322 -0.81 20.24 -7.13
C ASP A 322 -0.71 19.75 -8.59
N ALA A 323 0.47 19.36 -9.05
CA ALA A 323 0.73 18.82 -10.38
C ALA A 323 0.62 17.28 -10.45
N VAL A 324 0.12 16.61 -9.39
CA VAL A 324 -0.03 15.16 -9.32
C VAL A 324 -0.89 14.56 -10.46
N LEU A 325 -1.79 15.33 -11.02
CA LEU A 325 -2.53 15.01 -12.23
C LEU A 325 -2.33 16.09 -13.29
N PRO A 326 -2.30 15.74 -14.59
CA PRO A 326 -2.21 16.71 -15.67
C PRO A 326 -3.34 17.75 -15.62
N GLU A 327 -2.99 19.01 -15.89
CA GLU A 327 -4.00 20.05 -16.07
C GLU A 327 -4.90 19.74 -17.27
N GLY A 328 -6.18 20.11 -17.18
CA GLY A 328 -7.15 19.91 -18.27
C GLY A 328 -7.92 18.60 -18.24
N LEU A 329 -7.70 17.74 -17.25
CA LEU A 329 -8.58 16.59 -17.03
C LEU A 329 -9.98 17.05 -16.62
N SER A 330 -11.00 16.25 -16.97
CA SER A 330 -12.37 16.56 -16.58
C SER A 330 -12.50 16.56 -15.04
N ARG A 331 -13.33 17.49 -14.54
CA ARG A 331 -13.61 17.56 -13.08
C ARG A 331 -14.19 16.25 -12.53
N GLU A 332 -14.94 15.55 -13.36
CA GLU A 332 -15.53 14.26 -13.02
C GLU A 332 -14.45 13.20 -12.79
N LEU A 333 -13.48 13.06 -13.71
CA LEU A 333 -12.38 12.11 -13.57
C LEU A 333 -11.51 12.43 -12.37
N VAL A 334 -11.17 13.72 -12.16
CA VAL A 334 -10.41 14.16 -10.99
C VAL A 334 -11.16 13.82 -9.70
N ARG A 335 -12.47 14.09 -9.62
CA ARG A 335 -13.29 13.72 -8.45
C ARG A 335 -13.34 12.22 -8.23
N LYS A 336 -13.49 11.41 -9.29
CA LYS A 336 -13.44 9.95 -9.19
C LYS A 336 -12.12 9.49 -8.55
N ILE A 337 -10.99 9.92 -9.08
CA ILE A 337 -9.67 9.53 -8.58
C ILE A 337 -9.47 9.96 -7.12
N MET A 338 -9.90 11.18 -6.79
CA MET A 338 -9.62 11.80 -5.50
C MET A 338 -10.59 11.40 -4.38
N ILE A 339 -11.82 11.05 -4.73
CA ILE A 339 -12.91 10.90 -3.73
C ILE A 339 -13.71 9.62 -3.95
N ASP A 340 -14.31 9.45 -5.14
CA ASP A 340 -15.35 8.45 -5.33
C ASP A 340 -14.75 7.03 -5.37
N ASN A 341 -13.70 6.82 -6.16
CA ASN A 341 -13.01 5.51 -6.24
C ASN A 341 -12.41 5.06 -4.89
N PRO A 342 -11.74 5.94 -4.08
CA PRO A 342 -11.37 5.59 -2.72
C PRO A 342 -12.54 5.14 -1.85
N ARG A 343 -13.67 5.85 -1.86
CA ARG A 343 -14.85 5.48 -1.08
C ARG A 343 -15.43 4.13 -1.49
N ASP A 344 -15.49 3.86 -2.80
CA ASP A 344 -15.99 2.60 -3.32
C ASP A 344 -15.02 1.42 -3.07
N THR A 345 -13.75 1.71 -2.91
CA THR A 345 -12.72 0.70 -2.63
C THR A 345 -12.71 0.28 -1.16
N TYR A 346 -12.82 1.25 -0.26
CA TYR A 346 -12.73 1.02 1.17
C TYR A 346 -14.12 1.08 1.82
N ALA A 347 -14.81 -0.06 1.89
CA ALA A 347 -16.18 -0.16 2.39
C ALA A 347 -16.38 0.52 3.77
N ARG A 348 -15.36 0.49 4.63
CA ARG A 348 -15.40 1.12 5.96
C ARG A 348 -15.43 2.65 5.94
N LEU A 349 -15.01 3.28 4.83
CA LEU A 349 -15.11 4.74 4.67
C LEU A 349 -16.54 5.19 4.31
N ALA A 350 -17.32 4.31 3.66
CA ALA A 350 -18.71 4.60 3.32
C ALA A 350 -19.64 4.59 4.54
N GLU A 351 -19.27 3.86 5.61
CA GLU A 351 -20.03 3.72 6.83
C GLU A 351 -19.74 4.84 7.86
N ASP A 352 -18.80 5.73 7.59
CA ASP A 352 -18.36 6.78 8.52
C ASP A 352 -19.19 8.06 8.32
N PRO A 353 -20.16 8.38 9.21
CA PRO A 353 -21.01 9.58 9.08
C PRO A 353 -20.26 10.90 9.33
N GLY A 354 -18.98 10.86 9.74
CA GLY A 354 -18.16 12.04 10.03
C GLY A 354 -17.60 12.76 8.79
N GLY A 355 -17.76 12.21 7.59
CA GLY A 355 -17.23 12.78 6.33
C GLY A 355 -18.20 13.67 5.56
N SER A 356 -19.42 13.91 6.06
CA SER A 356 -20.41 14.76 5.41
C SER A 356 -20.69 16.02 6.26
N GLY A 357 -19.84 17.03 6.08
CA GLY A 357 -20.21 18.37 6.52
C GLY A 357 -19.20 19.07 7.43
N ALA A 358 -18.29 19.80 6.87
CA ALA A 358 -17.81 21.10 7.35
C ALA A 358 -17.41 21.95 6.13
#